data_799a40198c002505e31a4d524375fb71
#
_entry.id   799a40198c002505e31a4d524375fb71
#
_cell.length_a   1.000
_cell.length_b   1.000
_cell.length_c   1.000
_cell.angle_alpha   90.00
_cell.angle_beta   90.00
_cell.angle_gamma   90.00
#
_symmetry.space_group_name_H-M   'P 1'
#
loop_
_entity.id
_entity.type
_entity.pdbx_description
1 polymer ?
#
loop_
_entity_poly.entity_id
_entity_poly.type
_entity_poly.pdbx_seq_one_letter_code
_entity_poly.pdbx_strand_id
1 'polypeptide(L)'
;MECGYAPYNWTQTTNANEAVPISGSKEFAYGYDVMMAKLIAERLGYKLEIVKLDWDSLVPAVQSGTVDCVIAGQSITSERKQMVDFTSPYYYASIVCLT
;
A
#
# COMPACT_ATOMS: atom_id res chain seq x y z
N MET A 1 -1.93 -2.95 -2.46
CA MET A 1 -0.65 -3.01 -1.71
C MET A 1 0.14 -4.24 -2.14
N GLU A 2 1.44 -4.14 -2.26
CA GLU A 2 2.26 -5.29 -2.67
C GLU A 2 2.51 -6.29 -1.54
N CYS A 3 2.64 -5.80 -0.32
CA CYS A 3 2.92 -6.59 0.89
C CYS A 3 4.30 -7.28 0.88
N GLY A 4 5.25 -6.70 0.20
CA GLY A 4 6.63 -7.21 0.12
C GLY A 4 7.69 -6.11 0.08
N TYR A 5 7.39 -4.93 0.60
CA TYR A 5 8.27 -3.76 0.51
C TYR A 5 8.49 -3.14 1.91
N ALA A 6 9.22 -3.84 2.75
CA ALA A 6 9.54 -3.33 4.10
C ALA A 6 10.45 -2.09 4.01
N PRO A 7 10.33 -1.12 4.92
CA PRO A 7 9.42 -1.06 6.06
C PRO A 7 8.03 -0.48 5.73
N TYR A 8 7.73 -0.24 4.47
CA TYR A 8 6.46 0.36 4.07
C TYR A 8 5.32 -0.65 4.19
N ASN A 9 5.51 -1.84 3.66
CA ASN A 9 4.53 -2.91 3.76
C ASN A 9 5.23 -4.27 3.67
N TRP A 10 4.73 -5.25 4.42
CA TRP A 10 5.22 -6.63 4.35
C TRP A 10 4.16 -7.61 4.78
N THR A 11 4.40 -8.88 4.47
CA THR A 11 3.51 -9.99 4.85
C THR A 11 4.07 -10.68 6.08
N GLN A 12 3.19 -10.99 7.04
CA GLN A 12 3.55 -11.80 8.20
C GLN A 12 2.47 -12.85 8.48
N THR A 13 2.85 -13.89 9.23
CA THR A 13 1.97 -15.02 9.50
C THR A 13 1.11 -14.83 10.76
N THR A 14 1.40 -13.81 11.54
CA THR A 14 0.71 -13.52 12.80
C THR A 14 0.04 -12.16 12.73
N ASN A 15 -0.94 -11.93 13.61
CA ASN A 15 -1.59 -10.63 13.75
C ASN A 15 -0.88 -9.71 14.75
N ALA A 16 0.38 -9.98 15.05
CA ALA A 16 1.18 -9.14 15.95
C ALA A 16 1.17 -7.68 15.47
N ASN A 17 1.25 -6.74 16.42
CA ASN A 17 1.25 -5.29 16.14
C ASN A 17 -0.02 -4.80 15.42
N GLU A 18 -1.13 -5.51 15.59
CA GLU A 18 -2.41 -5.17 14.96
C GLU A 18 -2.35 -5.23 13.43
N ALA A 19 -1.59 -6.19 12.89
CA ALA A 19 -1.52 -6.41 11.45
C ALA A 19 -2.91 -6.72 10.87
N VAL A 20 -3.12 -6.29 9.63
CA VAL A 20 -4.42 -6.41 8.97
C VAL A 20 -4.44 -7.66 8.09
N PRO A 21 -5.51 -8.48 8.17
CA PRO A 21 -5.62 -9.65 7.30
C PRO A 21 -5.59 -9.27 5.82
N ILE A 22 -4.85 -10.06 5.03
CA ILE A 22 -4.84 -9.91 3.57
C ILE A 22 -6.04 -10.65 3.00
N SER A 23 -6.82 -9.99 2.15
CA SER A 23 -8.02 -10.55 1.55
C SER A 23 -7.72 -11.85 0.80
N GLY A 24 -8.48 -12.89 1.08
CA GLY A 24 -8.31 -14.20 0.45
C GLY A 24 -7.11 -15.00 0.92
N SER A 25 -6.43 -14.58 1.98
CA SER A 25 -5.24 -15.23 2.52
C SER A 25 -5.37 -15.42 4.03
N LYS A 26 -4.57 -16.33 4.57
CA LYS A 26 -4.42 -16.52 6.02
C LYS A 26 -3.30 -15.66 6.61
N GLU A 27 -2.60 -14.92 5.77
CA GLU A 27 -1.51 -14.05 6.16
C GLU A 27 -2.00 -12.64 6.47
N PHE A 28 -1.13 -11.86 7.09
CA PHE A 28 -1.43 -10.50 7.53
C PHE A 28 -0.43 -9.51 6.93
N ALA A 29 -0.86 -8.28 6.74
CA ALA A 29 0.00 -7.20 6.26
C ALA A 29 0.28 -6.20 7.38
N TYR A 30 1.50 -5.70 7.44
CA TYR A 30 1.89 -4.66 8.36
C TYR A 30 2.94 -3.75 7.73
N GLY A 31 3.18 -2.61 8.37
CA GLY A 31 4.16 -1.61 7.96
C GLY A 31 3.58 -0.22 7.96
N TYR A 32 4.38 0.74 7.52
CA TYR A 32 3.99 2.16 7.50
C TYR A 32 2.73 2.38 6.64
N ASP A 33 2.70 1.79 5.45
CA ASP A 33 1.55 1.91 4.53
C ASP A 33 0.27 1.33 5.14
N VAL A 34 0.39 0.21 5.86
CA VAL A 34 -0.75 -0.44 6.51
C VAL A 34 -1.31 0.46 7.62
N MET A 35 -0.44 1.07 8.41
CA MET A 35 -0.86 2.03 9.45
C MET A 35 -1.56 3.23 8.84
N MET A 36 -1.05 3.77 7.74
CA MET A 36 -1.69 4.87 7.03
C MET A 36 -3.04 4.46 6.46
N ALA A 37 -3.14 3.28 5.88
CA ALA A 37 -4.40 2.76 5.35
C ALA A 37 -5.46 2.58 6.42
N LYS A 38 -5.07 2.05 7.59
CA LYS A 38 -5.99 1.92 8.75
C LYS A 38 -6.51 3.28 9.21
N LEU A 39 -5.63 4.26 9.30
CA LEU A 39 -6.01 5.61 9.72
C LEU A 39 -6.97 6.27 8.74
N ILE A 40 -6.70 6.14 7.45
CA ILE A 40 -7.55 6.69 6.40
C ILE A 40 -8.94 6.02 6.42
N ALA A 41 -8.99 4.70 6.47
CA ALA A 41 -10.24 3.96 6.50
C ALA A 41 -11.08 4.31 7.73
N GLU A 42 -10.45 4.45 8.88
CA GLU A 42 -11.11 4.84 10.12
C GLU A 42 -11.73 6.23 10.02
N ARG A 43 -11.00 7.19 9.48
CA ARG A 43 -11.49 8.56 9.32
C ARG A 43 -12.64 8.69 8.34
N LEU A 44 -12.66 7.84 7.31
CA LEU A 44 -13.73 7.83 6.31
C LEU A 44 -14.92 6.96 6.73
N GLY A 45 -14.79 6.21 7.81
CA GLY A 45 -15.84 5.31 8.27
C GLY A 45 -15.97 4.04 7.43
N TYR A 46 -14.92 3.64 6.73
CA TYR A 46 -14.91 2.45 5.89
C TYR A 46 -14.14 1.32 6.55
N LYS A 47 -14.48 0.10 6.16
CA LYS A 47 -13.73 -1.09 6.54
C LYS A 47 -12.54 -1.24 5.59
N LEU A 48 -11.35 -1.45 6.14
CA LEU A 48 -10.15 -1.67 5.35
C LEU A 48 -10.09 -3.12 4.87
N GLU A 49 -9.88 -3.28 3.57
CA GLU A 49 -9.61 -4.56 2.95
C GLU A 49 -8.30 -4.44 2.16
N ILE A 50 -7.29 -5.24 2.52
CA ILE A 50 -6.00 -5.23 1.86
C ILE A 50 -5.98 -6.34 0.81
N VAL A 51 -5.75 -5.94 -0.44
CA VAL A 51 -5.57 -6.85 -1.55
C VAL A 51 -4.10 -6.86 -1.93
N LYS A 52 -3.47 -8.03 -1.85
CA LYS A 52 -2.06 -8.21 -2.20
C LYS A 52 -1.93 -8.39 -3.70
N LEU A 53 -1.13 -7.56 -4.33
CA LEU A 53 -0.88 -7.57 -5.77
C LEU A 53 0.61 -7.39 -6.04
N ASP A 54 1.07 -7.91 -7.18
CA ASP A 54 2.42 -7.64 -7.64
C ASP A 54 2.60 -6.15 -7.94
N TRP A 55 3.83 -5.67 -7.81
CA TRP A 55 4.15 -4.25 -8.01
C TRP A 55 3.63 -3.72 -9.34
N ASP A 56 3.85 -4.45 -10.43
CA ASP A 56 3.44 -4.04 -11.76
C ASP A 56 1.93 -4.07 -11.98
N SER A 57 1.19 -4.72 -11.10
CA SER A 57 -0.27 -4.82 -11.19
C SER A 57 -1.00 -3.71 -10.41
N LEU A 58 -0.30 -2.91 -9.62
CA LEU A 58 -0.93 -1.92 -8.74
C LEU A 58 -1.65 -0.83 -9.51
N VAL A 59 -0.98 -0.17 -10.44
CA VAL A 59 -1.58 0.91 -11.25
C VAL A 59 -2.72 0.38 -12.13
N PRO A 60 -2.55 -0.72 -12.87
CA PRO A 60 -3.66 -1.30 -13.63
C PRO A 60 -4.87 -1.68 -12.79
N ALA A 61 -4.68 -2.13 -11.57
CA ALA A 61 -5.78 -2.49 -10.67
C ALA A 61 -6.64 -1.28 -10.29
N VAL A 62 -6.02 -0.14 -10.06
CA VAL A 62 -6.74 1.11 -9.79
C VAL A 62 -7.49 1.58 -11.05
N GLN A 63 -6.82 1.54 -12.19
CA GLN A 63 -7.42 1.95 -13.46
C GLN A 63 -8.65 1.13 -13.83
N SER A 64 -8.62 -0.16 -13.56
CA SER A 64 -9.74 -1.07 -13.87
C SER A 64 -10.84 -1.09 -12.81
N GLY A 65 -10.62 -0.46 -11.67
CA GLY A 65 -11.57 -0.46 -10.56
C GLY A 65 -11.55 -1.74 -9.72
N THR A 66 -10.56 -2.59 -9.89
CA THR A 66 -10.38 -3.81 -9.09
C THR A 66 -10.13 -3.46 -7.61
N VAL A 67 -9.41 -2.38 -7.37
CA VAL A 67 -9.20 -1.80 -6.05
C VAL A 67 -9.55 -0.32 -6.08
N ASP A 68 -9.85 0.24 -4.92
CA ASP A 68 -10.23 1.66 -4.82
C ASP A 68 -9.02 2.59 -4.83
N CYS A 69 -7.91 2.15 -4.23
CA CYS A 69 -6.68 2.93 -4.17
C CYS A 69 -5.47 2.03 -3.94
N VAL A 70 -4.29 2.60 -4.12
CA VAL A 70 -3.01 1.94 -3.86
C VAL A 70 -2.25 2.73 -2.79
N ILE A 71 -1.79 2.02 -1.76
CA ILE A 71 -0.90 2.54 -0.73
C ILE A 71 0.25 1.56 -0.63
N ALA A 72 1.40 1.90 -1.20
CA ALA A 72 2.48 0.93 -1.38
C ALA A 72 3.88 1.55 -1.39
N GLY A 73 4.06 2.71 -0.77
CA GLY A 73 5.36 3.40 -0.82
C GLY A 73 5.77 3.80 -2.22
N GLN A 74 4.80 4.02 -3.10
CA GLN A 74 5.04 4.28 -4.51
C GLN A 74 5.44 5.73 -4.75
N SER A 75 6.56 5.92 -5.44
CA SER A 75 7.03 7.26 -5.77
C SER A 75 6.12 7.95 -6.78
N ILE A 76 5.93 9.24 -6.59
CA ILE A 76 5.18 10.08 -7.53
C ILE A 76 6.10 10.42 -8.70
N THR A 77 5.75 9.96 -9.89
CA THR A 77 6.50 10.26 -11.12
C THR A 77 5.58 10.88 -12.16
N SER A 78 6.16 11.63 -13.09
CA SER A 78 5.38 12.23 -14.19
C SER A 78 4.68 11.16 -15.03
N GLU A 79 5.36 10.05 -15.25
CA GLU A 79 4.81 8.92 -16.01
C GLU A 79 3.59 8.32 -15.31
N ARG A 80 3.69 8.07 -14.01
CA ARG A 80 2.56 7.53 -13.22
C ARG A 80 1.41 8.52 -13.11
N LYS A 81 1.70 9.82 -13.01
CA LYS A 81 0.67 10.86 -12.95
C LYS A 81 -0.21 10.93 -14.20
N GLN A 82 0.30 10.48 -15.34
CA GLN A 82 -0.47 10.41 -16.58
C GLN A 82 -1.52 9.29 -16.54
N MET A 83 -1.35 8.31 -15.67
CA MET A 83 -2.20 7.13 -15.58
C MET A 83 -3.16 7.18 -14.39
N VAL A 84 -2.72 7.74 -13.27
CA VAL A 84 -3.49 7.80 -12.02
C VAL A 84 -3.20 9.11 -11.30
N ASP A 85 -4.11 9.48 -10.41
CA ASP A 85 -3.92 10.63 -9.53
C ASP A 85 -3.22 10.21 -8.25
N PHE A 86 -2.44 11.13 -7.71
CA PHE A 86 -1.74 10.93 -6.44
C PHE A 86 -2.25 11.90 -5.38
N THR A 87 -2.23 11.44 -4.13
CA THR A 87 -2.42 12.32 -2.98
C THR A 87 -1.15 13.15 -2.75
N SER A 88 -1.20 14.07 -1.79
CA SER A 88 0.02 14.66 -1.27
C SER A 88 0.91 13.58 -0.67
N PRO A 89 2.23 13.70 -0.76
CA PRO A 89 3.13 12.70 -0.19
C PRO A 89 2.93 12.56 1.33
N TYR A 90 2.88 11.33 1.81
CA TYR A 90 2.79 11.06 3.25
C TYR A 90 4.15 10.68 3.86
N TYR A 91 5.16 10.51 3.05
CA TYR A 91 6.53 10.19 3.47
C TYR A 91 7.52 10.68 2.42
N TYR A 92 8.62 11.24 2.88
CA TYR A 92 9.71 11.71 2.01
C TYR A 92 10.94 10.84 2.24
N ALA A 93 11.56 10.41 1.16
CA ALA A 93 12.78 9.61 1.21
C ALA A 93 13.73 10.04 0.09
N SER A 94 15.02 9.85 0.31
CA SER A 94 16.05 10.07 -0.69
C SER A 94 16.73 8.74 -1.01
N ILE A 95 16.89 8.46 -2.29
CA ILE A 95 17.65 7.31 -2.75
C ILE A 95 19.09 7.75 -2.88
N VAL A 96 19.98 7.07 -2.15
CA VAL A 96 21.41 7.40 -2.14
C VAL A 96 22.21 6.17 -2.52
N CYS A 97 23.42 6.40 -3.06
CA CYS A 97 24.34 5.34 -3.37
C CYS A 97 25.34 5.19 -2.23
N LEU A 98 25.42 4.03 -1.66
CA LEU A 98 26.37 3.71 -0.58
C LEU A 98 27.65 3.17 -1.21
N THR A 99 28.78 3.87 -1.02
CA THR A 99 30.08 3.47 -1.56
C THR A 99 31.01 2.94 -0.48
#